data_aaa39b1efb1a50882533313d8018266a
#
_entry.id   aaa39b1efb1a50882533313d8018266a
#
_cell.length_a   1.000
_cell.length_b   1.000
_cell.length_c   1.000
_cell.angle_alpha   90.00
_cell.angle_beta   90.00
_cell.angle_gamma   90.00
#
_symmetry.space_group_name_H-M   'P 1'
#
loop_
_entity.id
_entity.type
_entity.pdbx_description
1 polymer ?
#
loop_
_entity_poly.entity_id
_entity_poly.type
_entity_poly.pdbx_seq_one_letter_code
_entity_poly.pdbx_strand_id
1 'polypeptide(L)'
;MGTATEEGDFREINIEFLAKGGDEGFDIFYKTDSFGTVKFVKFASTEPKHQEKVKRLLEEGTDQDFYIHEEDLFKYYKFATNALRADMANPNISLKVKTEKIYDVSKGVMKEYFDNNSSEKILESSEEVMEMMEECMTTAEAGFHGIAEITSKDYYTYTHSVNVGLYCMTFGVKKKMSKNDTKQLSLGGMLHDVGKSKID
;
A
#
# COMPACT_ATOMS: atom_id res chain seq x y z
N MET A 1 -24.90 -3.52 23.52
CA MET A 1 -24.67 -2.06 23.50
C MET A 1 -23.45 -1.85 22.63
N GLY A 2 -23.65 -1.49 21.36
CA GLY A 2 -22.54 -1.21 20.44
C GLY A 2 -21.98 0.16 20.81
N THR A 3 -20.70 0.20 21.15
CA THR A 3 -19.95 1.44 21.25
C THR A 3 -20.01 2.12 19.87
N ALA A 4 -20.43 3.37 19.84
CA ALA A 4 -20.30 4.19 18.64
C ALA A 4 -18.80 4.33 18.39
N THR A 5 -18.29 3.62 17.42
CA THR A 5 -16.91 3.75 16.91
C THR A 5 -16.83 5.09 16.21
N GLU A 6 -15.92 5.96 16.64
CA GLU A 6 -15.70 7.27 16.02
C GLU A 6 -15.16 7.07 14.60
N GLU A 7 -15.49 7.96 13.68
CA GLU A 7 -15.03 7.92 12.27
C GLU A 7 -13.48 7.87 12.19
N GLY A 8 -12.79 8.37 13.20
CA GLY A 8 -11.34 8.35 13.33
C GLY A 8 -10.69 6.97 13.53
N ASP A 9 -11.48 5.95 13.94
CA ASP A 9 -10.98 4.60 14.22
C ASP A 9 -10.89 3.73 12.96
N PHE A 10 -11.34 4.22 11.79
CA PHE A 10 -11.38 3.49 10.54
C PHE A 10 -10.46 4.09 9.48
N ARG A 11 -9.83 3.22 8.70
CA ARG A 11 -8.97 3.57 7.56
C ARG A 11 -9.47 2.91 6.29
N GLU A 12 -9.52 3.71 5.23
CA GLU A 12 -9.86 3.25 3.89
C GLU A 12 -8.77 2.34 3.34
N ILE A 13 -9.17 1.26 2.67
CA ILE A 13 -8.27 0.27 2.08
C ILE A 13 -8.62 -0.02 0.62
N ASN A 14 -7.62 -0.47 -0.15
CA ASN A 14 -7.86 -1.07 -1.44
C ASN A 14 -8.17 -2.57 -1.26
N ILE A 15 -9.43 -2.95 -1.48
CA ILE A 15 -9.90 -4.33 -1.30
C ILE A 15 -9.27 -5.32 -2.30
N GLU A 16 -8.72 -4.87 -3.42
CA GLU A 16 -8.09 -5.74 -4.43
C GLU A 16 -6.93 -6.55 -3.85
N PHE A 17 -6.20 -5.99 -2.87
CA PHE A 17 -5.12 -6.71 -2.21
C PHE A 17 -5.61 -7.89 -1.38
N LEU A 18 -6.88 -7.91 -1.00
CA LEU A 18 -7.47 -8.97 -0.18
C LEU A 18 -7.93 -10.20 -1.00
N ALA A 19 -7.91 -10.11 -2.33
CA ALA A 19 -8.37 -11.18 -3.22
C ALA A 19 -7.59 -12.50 -3.08
N LYS A 20 -6.35 -12.45 -2.59
CA LYS A 20 -5.44 -13.60 -2.57
C LYS A 20 -5.43 -14.41 -1.27
N GLY A 21 -6.19 -13.97 -0.28
CA GLY A 21 -6.25 -14.63 1.02
C GLY A 21 -4.98 -14.45 1.87
N GLY A 22 -5.10 -14.70 3.16
CA GLY A 22 -4.01 -14.65 4.15
C GLY A 22 -4.51 -15.17 5.48
N ASP A 23 -3.59 -15.50 6.38
CA ASP A 23 -3.91 -16.09 7.69
C ASP A 23 -4.19 -15.03 8.77
N GLU A 24 -3.93 -13.75 8.49
CA GLU A 24 -4.12 -12.68 9.46
C GLU A 24 -5.57 -12.18 9.43
N GLY A 25 -6.31 -12.49 10.51
CA GLY A 25 -7.72 -12.12 10.62
C GLY A 25 -7.91 -10.66 10.98
N PHE A 26 -8.64 -9.92 10.16
CA PHE A 26 -9.21 -8.62 10.47
C PHE A 26 -10.57 -8.46 9.78
N ASP A 27 -11.36 -7.52 10.29
CA ASP A 27 -12.69 -7.26 9.79
C ASP A 27 -12.69 -6.15 8.75
N ILE A 28 -13.49 -6.32 7.69
CA ILE A 28 -13.66 -5.38 6.60
C ILE A 28 -15.04 -4.75 6.73
N PHE A 29 -15.09 -3.44 6.60
CA PHE A 29 -16.30 -2.64 6.75
C PHE A 29 -16.58 -1.83 5.48
N TYR A 30 -17.81 -1.41 5.31
CA TYR A 30 -18.20 -0.35 4.38
C TYR A 30 -18.92 0.77 5.13
N LYS A 31 -18.80 1.96 4.59
CA LYS A 31 -19.40 3.17 5.15
C LYS A 31 -20.82 3.33 4.61
N THR A 32 -21.77 3.61 5.50
CA THR A 32 -23.15 3.97 5.14
C THR A 32 -23.51 5.30 5.76
N ASP A 33 -24.27 6.11 5.07
CA ASP A 33 -24.91 7.29 5.62
C ASP A 33 -26.42 7.05 5.70
N SER A 34 -26.95 7.15 6.90
CA SER A 34 -28.39 7.05 7.15
C SER A 34 -28.83 8.27 7.93
N PHE A 35 -29.55 9.19 7.27
CA PHE A 35 -30.08 10.41 7.87
C PHE A 35 -29.02 11.32 8.53
N GLY A 36 -27.83 11.46 7.88
CA GLY A 36 -26.72 12.26 8.40
C GLY A 36 -25.94 11.59 9.52
N THR A 37 -26.16 10.29 9.75
CA THR A 37 -25.36 9.49 10.68
C THR A 37 -24.51 8.49 9.89
N VAL A 38 -23.20 8.69 9.95
CA VAL A 38 -22.22 7.77 9.37
C VAL A 38 -22.11 6.52 10.23
N LYS A 39 -22.16 5.34 9.60
CA LYS A 39 -21.97 4.05 10.26
C LYS A 39 -21.05 3.16 9.43
N PHE A 40 -20.17 2.45 10.12
CA PHE A 40 -19.36 1.41 9.52
C PHE A 40 -20.03 0.06 9.79
N VAL A 41 -20.37 -0.63 8.71
CA VAL A 41 -21.07 -1.92 8.77
C VAL A 41 -20.09 -3.01 8.32
N LYS A 42 -19.95 -4.03 9.17
CA LYS A 42 -19.08 -5.18 8.84
C LYS A 42 -19.57 -5.88 7.58
N PHE A 43 -18.71 -5.90 6.57
CA PHE A 43 -18.95 -6.58 5.31
C PHE A 43 -18.48 -8.04 5.35
N ALA A 44 -17.24 -8.25 5.76
CA ALA A 44 -16.57 -9.54 5.76
C ALA A 44 -15.44 -9.56 6.79
N SER A 45 -14.70 -10.63 6.83
CA SER A 45 -13.37 -10.70 7.45
C SER A 45 -12.41 -11.38 6.47
N THR A 46 -11.11 -11.32 6.72
CA THR A 46 -10.11 -12.01 5.92
C THR A 46 -10.05 -13.52 6.20
N GLU A 47 -10.86 -14.03 7.11
CA GLU A 47 -10.96 -15.47 7.36
C GLU A 47 -11.33 -16.25 6.09
N PRO A 48 -10.82 -17.48 5.91
CA PRO A 48 -11.05 -18.29 4.70
C PRO A 48 -12.52 -18.41 4.29
N LYS A 49 -13.43 -18.52 5.25
CA LYS A 49 -14.88 -18.62 5.01
C LYS A 49 -15.50 -17.39 4.31
N HIS A 50 -14.84 -16.23 4.38
CA HIS A 50 -15.31 -15.00 3.77
C HIS A 50 -14.56 -14.63 2.48
N GLN A 51 -13.49 -15.33 2.14
CA GLN A 51 -12.66 -15.03 0.95
C GLN A 51 -13.47 -15.11 -0.34
N GLU A 52 -14.36 -16.09 -0.45
CA GLU A 52 -15.26 -16.24 -1.61
C GLU A 52 -16.16 -14.99 -1.78
N LYS A 53 -16.59 -14.37 -0.67
CA LYS A 53 -17.41 -13.16 -0.71
C LYS A 53 -16.60 -11.95 -1.24
N VAL A 54 -15.37 -11.81 -0.79
CA VAL A 54 -14.46 -10.75 -1.26
C VAL A 54 -14.12 -10.95 -2.74
N LYS A 55 -13.77 -12.17 -3.13
CA LYS A 55 -13.44 -12.52 -4.51
C LYS A 55 -14.62 -12.25 -5.46
N ARG A 56 -15.82 -12.69 -5.10
CA ARG A 56 -17.02 -12.44 -5.87
C ARG A 56 -17.31 -10.95 -6.04
N LEU A 57 -17.15 -10.16 -4.99
CA LEU A 57 -17.31 -8.71 -5.05
C LEU A 57 -16.35 -8.06 -6.05
N LEU A 58 -15.10 -8.51 -6.08
CA LEU A 58 -14.08 -8.01 -7.01
C LEU A 58 -14.38 -8.43 -8.46
N GLU A 59 -14.93 -9.63 -8.68
CA GLU A 59 -15.34 -10.12 -10.01
C GLU A 59 -16.56 -9.36 -10.54
N GLU A 60 -17.52 -9.03 -9.68
CA GLU A 60 -18.73 -8.28 -10.02
C GLU A 60 -18.45 -6.78 -10.21
N GLY A 61 -17.35 -6.28 -9.66
CA GLY A 61 -17.00 -4.86 -9.60
C GLY A 61 -17.79 -4.13 -8.49
N THR A 62 -17.17 -3.09 -7.92
CA THR A 62 -17.84 -2.28 -6.91
C THR A 62 -17.26 -0.86 -6.90
N ASP A 63 -18.13 0.12 -6.74
CA ASP A 63 -17.76 1.52 -6.48
C ASP A 63 -17.78 1.83 -4.97
N GLN A 64 -17.96 0.79 -4.12
CA GLN A 64 -18.03 0.93 -2.67
C GLN A 64 -16.64 1.02 -2.07
N ASP A 65 -16.40 2.03 -1.23
CA ASP A 65 -15.21 2.16 -0.43
C ASP A 65 -15.24 1.19 0.77
N PHE A 66 -14.09 0.59 1.06
CA PHE A 66 -13.93 -0.36 2.15
C PHE A 66 -12.96 0.16 3.19
N TYR A 67 -13.18 -0.24 4.43
CA TYR A 67 -12.50 0.26 5.60
C TYR A 67 -12.11 -0.89 6.54
N ILE A 68 -11.06 -0.68 7.31
CA ILE A 68 -10.65 -1.54 8.43
C ILE A 68 -10.44 -0.68 9.67
N HIS A 69 -10.36 -1.31 10.84
CA HIS A 69 -9.92 -0.60 12.04
C HIS A 69 -8.45 -0.18 11.91
N GLU A 70 -8.12 0.99 12.45
CA GLU A 70 -6.74 1.52 12.45
C GLU A 70 -5.74 0.54 13.07
N GLU A 71 -6.13 -0.15 14.14
CA GLU A 71 -5.31 -1.18 14.80
C GLU A 71 -4.93 -2.37 13.89
N ASP A 72 -5.70 -2.59 12.82
CA ASP A 72 -5.48 -3.67 11.85
C ASP A 72 -4.66 -3.24 10.62
N LEU A 73 -4.30 -1.97 10.49
CA LEU A 73 -3.54 -1.45 9.35
C LEU A 73 -2.24 -2.22 9.08
N PHE A 74 -1.50 -2.56 10.12
CA PHE A 74 -0.29 -3.34 9.96
C PHE A 74 -0.57 -4.73 9.36
N LYS A 75 -1.64 -5.40 9.80
CA LYS A 75 -2.06 -6.68 9.22
C LYS A 75 -2.43 -6.53 7.76
N TYR A 76 -3.15 -5.44 7.42
CA TYR A 76 -3.51 -5.14 6.04
C TYR A 76 -2.28 -4.93 5.15
N TYR A 77 -1.29 -4.12 5.57
CA TYR A 77 -0.09 -3.90 4.76
C TYR A 77 0.76 -5.16 4.62
N LYS A 78 0.87 -5.97 5.67
CA LYS A 78 1.51 -7.28 5.58
C LYS A 78 0.79 -8.20 4.61
N PHE A 79 -0.53 -8.17 4.61
CA PHE A 79 -1.35 -8.89 3.65
C PHE A 79 -1.13 -8.40 2.23
N ALA A 80 -1.14 -7.08 2.01
CA ALA A 80 -0.91 -6.45 0.72
C ALA A 80 0.50 -6.76 0.18
N THR A 81 1.54 -6.68 1.00
CA THR A 81 2.92 -7.01 0.59
C THR A 81 3.06 -8.50 0.24
N ASN A 82 2.43 -9.41 0.97
CA ASN A 82 2.40 -10.82 0.64
C ASN A 82 1.68 -11.09 -0.70
N ALA A 83 0.56 -10.41 -0.94
CA ALA A 83 -0.16 -10.49 -2.22
C ALA A 83 0.69 -9.97 -3.38
N LEU A 84 1.42 -8.86 -3.17
CA LEU A 84 2.36 -8.32 -4.15
C LEU A 84 3.51 -9.30 -4.45
N ARG A 85 4.11 -9.94 -3.44
CA ARG A 85 5.16 -10.96 -3.65
C ARG A 85 4.66 -12.11 -4.52
N ALA A 86 3.42 -12.55 -4.32
CA ALA A 86 2.79 -13.57 -5.16
C ALA A 86 2.59 -13.05 -6.61
N ASP A 87 2.21 -11.78 -6.79
CA ASP A 87 2.09 -11.15 -8.11
C ASP A 87 3.44 -11.01 -8.80
N MET A 88 4.50 -10.67 -8.06
CA MET A 88 5.87 -10.59 -8.57
C MET A 88 6.32 -11.93 -9.17
N ALA A 89 6.01 -13.03 -8.50
CA ALA A 89 6.35 -14.38 -8.96
C ALA A 89 5.50 -14.86 -10.15
N ASN A 90 4.37 -14.20 -10.46
CA ASN A 90 3.46 -14.62 -11.53
C ASN A 90 3.94 -14.09 -12.90
N PRO A 91 4.32 -14.98 -13.85
CA PRO A 91 4.79 -14.58 -15.17
C PRO A 91 3.68 -14.00 -16.07
N ASN A 92 2.40 -14.25 -15.75
CA ASN A 92 1.27 -13.78 -16.53
C ASN A 92 0.88 -12.32 -16.21
N ILE A 93 1.43 -11.74 -15.15
CA ILE A 93 1.22 -10.34 -14.79
C ILE A 93 2.32 -9.51 -15.42
N SER A 94 1.95 -8.51 -16.23
CA SER A 94 2.92 -7.62 -16.88
C SER A 94 3.71 -6.80 -15.85
N LEU A 95 4.95 -6.45 -16.20
CA LEU A 95 5.79 -5.62 -15.35
C LEU A 95 5.10 -4.28 -15.00
N LYS A 96 4.39 -3.69 -15.95
CA LYS A 96 3.63 -2.46 -15.75
C LYS A 96 2.62 -2.62 -14.61
N VAL A 97 1.78 -3.65 -14.66
CA VAL A 97 0.76 -3.91 -13.62
C VAL A 97 1.41 -4.18 -12.26
N LYS A 98 2.53 -4.93 -12.22
CA LYS A 98 3.28 -5.16 -10.99
C LYS A 98 3.78 -3.85 -10.39
N THR A 99 4.36 -2.99 -11.21
CA THR A 99 4.92 -1.70 -10.77
C THR A 99 3.82 -0.76 -10.28
N GLU A 100 2.67 -0.68 -10.97
CA GLU A 100 1.50 0.10 -10.56
C GLU A 100 0.99 -0.34 -9.18
N LYS A 101 0.83 -1.63 -8.96
CA LYS A 101 0.39 -2.17 -7.67
C LYS A 101 1.36 -1.88 -6.53
N ILE A 102 2.67 -2.06 -6.76
CA ILE A 102 3.69 -1.73 -5.75
C ILE A 102 3.64 -0.24 -5.42
N TYR A 103 3.50 0.61 -6.43
CA TYR A 103 3.41 2.05 -6.26
C TYR A 103 2.18 2.46 -5.41
N ASP A 104 1.02 1.84 -5.66
CA ASP A 104 -0.20 2.10 -4.88
C ASP A 104 -0.06 1.68 -3.41
N VAL A 105 0.53 0.51 -3.14
CA VAL A 105 0.83 0.10 -1.76
C VAL A 105 1.84 1.06 -1.11
N SER A 106 2.87 1.48 -1.86
CA SER A 106 3.86 2.46 -1.37
C SER A 106 3.21 3.78 -0.94
N LYS A 107 2.27 4.29 -1.75
CA LYS A 107 1.52 5.51 -1.40
C LYS A 107 0.71 5.33 -0.11
N GLY A 108 0.02 4.20 0.02
CA GLY A 108 -0.75 3.88 1.22
C GLY A 108 0.12 3.80 2.47
N VAL A 109 1.23 3.06 2.40
CA VAL A 109 2.21 2.94 3.49
C VAL A 109 2.76 4.32 3.88
N MET A 110 3.11 5.18 2.90
CA MET A 110 3.63 6.51 3.20
C MET A 110 2.56 7.44 3.77
N LYS A 111 1.32 7.36 3.29
CA LYS A 111 0.20 8.10 3.87
C LYS A 111 0.08 7.80 5.36
N GLU A 112 0.05 6.52 5.73
CA GLU A 112 -0.03 6.12 7.14
C GLU A 112 1.18 6.58 7.95
N TYR A 113 2.36 6.55 7.35
CA TYR A 113 3.59 7.01 8.01
C TYR A 113 3.52 8.51 8.33
N PHE A 114 2.94 9.33 7.45
CA PHE A 114 2.73 10.76 7.68
C PHE A 114 1.60 11.05 8.67
N ASP A 115 0.48 10.32 8.57
CA ASP A 115 -0.73 10.61 9.36
C ASP A 115 -0.62 10.12 10.82
N ASN A 116 -0.01 8.94 11.05
CA ASN A 116 -0.11 8.20 12.31
C ASN A 116 1.19 8.00 13.11
N ASN A 117 2.21 8.84 12.91
CA ASN A 117 3.44 8.74 13.69
C ASN A 117 4.22 7.42 13.55
N SER A 118 4.85 7.24 12.39
CA SER A 118 6.05 6.40 12.20
C SER A 118 6.22 5.24 13.19
N SER A 119 5.40 4.20 13.08
CA SER A 119 5.66 2.96 13.80
C SER A 119 6.77 2.18 13.09
N GLU A 120 7.60 1.47 13.87
CA GLU A 120 8.61 0.54 13.34
C GLU A 120 8.02 -0.46 12.34
N LYS A 121 6.78 -0.89 12.56
CA LYS A 121 6.03 -1.80 11.69
C LYS A 121 5.71 -1.21 10.31
N ILE A 122 5.39 0.08 10.23
CA ILE A 122 5.17 0.76 8.94
C ILE A 122 6.50 0.94 8.20
N LEU A 123 7.59 1.19 8.93
CA LEU A 123 8.93 1.23 8.35
C LEU A 123 9.30 -0.12 7.69
N GLU A 124 9.03 -1.24 8.34
CA GLU A 124 9.23 -2.58 7.78
C GLU A 124 8.46 -2.77 6.47
N SER A 125 7.18 -2.37 6.42
CA SER A 125 6.38 -2.40 5.19
C SER A 125 6.96 -1.49 4.09
N SER A 126 7.51 -0.32 4.45
CA SER A 126 8.19 0.58 3.51
C SER A 126 9.43 -0.07 2.90
N GLU A 127 10.23 -0.76 3.72
CA GLU A 127 11.41 -1.50 3.24
C GLU A 127 11.02 -2.62 2.27
N GLU A 128 9.97 -3.40 2.59
CA GLU A 128 9.51 -4.50 1.72
C GLU A 128 9.02 -3.99 0.36
N VAL A 129 8.25 -2.89 0.32
CA VAL A 129 7.77 -2.31 -0.94
C VAL A 129 8.94 -1.78 -1.77
N MET A 130 9.95 -1.17 -1.15
CA MET A 130 11.15 -0.70 -1.85
C MET A 130 11.97 -1.85 -2.43
N GLU A 131 12.09 -2.97 -1.73
CA GLU A 131 12.75 -4.17 -2.26
C GLU A 131 12.03 -4.72 -3.50
N MET A 132 10.72 -4.83 -3.46
CA MET A 132 9.93 -5.28 -4.60
C MET A 132 10.04 -4.33 -5.79
N MET A 133 10.09 -3.02 -5.54
CA MET A 133 10.29 -2.02 -6.60
C MET A 133 11.68 -2.15 -7.23
N GLU A 134 12.73 -2.36 -6.43
CA GLU A 134 14.09 -2.60 -6.94
C GLU A 134 14.14 -3.84 -7.83
N GLU A 135 13.47 -4.93 -7.44
CA GLU A 135 13.36 -6.13 -8.26
C GLU A 135 12.71 -5.85 -9.61
N CYS A 136 11.61 -5.08 -9.63
CA CYS A 136 10.98 -4.66 -10.87
C CYS A 136 11.93 -3.84 -11.76
N MET A 137 12.67 -2.91 -11.18
CA MET A 137 13.58 -2.02 -11.92
C MET A 137 14.80 -2.75 -12.47
N THR A 138 15.32 -3.74 -11.77
CA THR A 138 16.52 -4.49 -12.19
C THR A 138 16.20 -5.55 -13.23
N THR A 139 14.94 -5.97 -13.34
CA THR A 139 14.54 -7.09 -14.21
C THR A 139 14.39 -6.70 -15.67
N ALA A 140 14.21 -5.40 -16.00
CA ALA A 140 14.12 -4.95 -17.41
C ALA A 140 14.39 -3.45 -17.58
N GLU A 141 14.99 -3.07 -18.72
CA GLU A 141 15.08 -1.66 -19.19
C GLU A 141 13.70 -0.96 -19.19
N ALA A 142 12.61 -1.71 -19.38
CA ALA A 142 11.23 -1.25 -19.36
C ALA A 142 10.76 -0.81 -17.95
N GLY A 143 11.36 -1.30 -16.87
CA GLY A 143 11.00 -0.92 -15.49
C GLY A 143 11.21 0.57 -15.22
N PHE A 144 12.25 1.15 -15.80
CA PHE A 144 12.54 2.58 -15.68
C PHE A 144 11.49 3.47 -16.38
N HIS A 145 11.06 3.10 -17.58
CA HIS A 145 10.02 3.84 -18.29
C HIS A 145 8.66 3.74 -17.59
N GLY A 146 8.33 2.58 -17.04
CA GLY A 146 7.10 2.38 -16.27
C GLY A 146 7.04 3.28 -15.02
N ILE A 147 8.15 3.43 -14.30
CA ILE A 147 8.22 4.33 -13.13
C ILE A 147 8.07 5.79 -13.55
N ALA A 148 8.76 6.24 -14.59
CA ALA A 148 8.64 7.60 -15.09
C ALA A 148 7.20 7.93 -15.54
N GLU A 149 6.48 6.96 -16.07
CA GLU A 149 5.08 7.10 -16.48
C GLU A 149 4.13 7.20 -15.27
N ILE A 150 4.40 6.44 -14.21
CA ILE A 150 3.59 6.41 -12.98
C ILE A 150 3.82 7.65 -12.12
N THR A 151 5.07 8.09 -11.96
CA THR A 151 5.46 9.20 -11.09
C THR A 151 5.00 10.58 -11.57
N SER A 152 4.47 10.70 -12.78
CA SER A 152 4.12 12.00 -13.38
C SER A 152 2.76 12.58 -12.95
N LYS A 153 1.95 11.91 -12.11
CA LYS A 153 0.51 12.19 -12.03
C LYS A 153 -0.05 12.73 -10.72
N ASP A 154 0.73 12.87 -9.64
CA ASP A 154 0.12 13.24 -8.35
C ASP A 154 1.01 14.10 -7.45
N TYR A 155 0.43 15.14 -6.78
CA TYR A 155 1.17 16.18 -6.05
C TYR A 155 1.01 16.14 -4.51
N TYR A 156 0.49 15.07 -3.93
CA TYR A 156 0.39 14.96 -2.47
C TYR A 156 1.75 14.68 -1.82
N THR A 157 1.94 15.12 -0.57
CA THR A 157 3.21 15.01 0.16
C THR A 157 3.73 13.56 0.23
N TYR A 158 2.86 12.59 0.51
CA TYR A 158 3.23 11.17 0.54
C TYR A 158 3.57 10.62 -0.87
N THR A 159 2.89 11.08 -1.91
CA THR A 159 3.21 10.73 -3.31
C THR A 159 4.58 11.29 -3.70
N HIS A 160 4.87 12.54 -3.32
CA HIS A 160 6.19 13.14 -3.50
C HIS A 160 7.29 12.29 -2.85
N SER A 161 7.09 11.87 -1.61
CA SER A 161 8.04 11.04 -0.87
C SER A 161 8.31 9.70 -1.56
N VAL A 162 7.27 9.01 -2.04
CA VAL A 162 7.42 7.79 -2.85
C VAL A 162 8.21 8.09 -4.13
N ASN A 163 7.87 9.16 -4.85
CA ASN A 163 8.55 9.54 -6.09
C ASN A 163 10.04 9.83 -5.85
N VAL A 164 10.39 10.56 -4.78
CA VAL A 164 11.79 10.81 -4.43
C VAL A 164 12.54 9.51 -4.12
N GLY A 165 11.93 8.59 -3.37
CA GLY A 165 12.49 7.26 -3.13
C GLY A 165 12.78 6.51 -4.43
N LEU A 166 11.85 6.54 -5.39
CA LEU A 166 12.03 5.90 -6.70
C LEU A 166 13.11 6.56 -7.55
N TYR A 167 13.23 7.90 -7.53
CA TYR A 167 14.32 8.59 -8.22
C TYR A 167 15.68 8.26 -7.62
N CYS A 168 15.77 8.20 -6.29
CA CYS A 168 16.96 7.76 -5.58
C CYS A 168 17.36 6.32 -5.95
N MET A 169 16.40 5.41 -6.00
CA MET A 169 16.60 4.03 -6.44
C MET A 169 17.14 3.96 -7.86
N THR A 170 16.49 4.67 -8.77
CA THR A 170 16.89 4.79 -10.17
C THR A 170 18.34 5.27 -10.31
N PHE A 171 18.71 6.30 -9.54
CA PHE A 171 20.06 6.83 -9.51
C PHE A 171 21.05 5.77 -9.04
N GLY A 172 20.76 5.07 -7.93
CA GLY A 172 21.60 4.00 -7.38
C GLY A 172 21.84 2.88 -8.39
N VAL A 173 20.77 2.38 -9.01
CA VAL A 173 20.86 1.33 -10.06
C VAL A 173 21.69 1.81 -11.24
N LYS A 174 21.44 3.01 -11.77
CA LYS A 174 22.23 3.57 -12.90
C LYS A 174 23.70 3.79 -12.56
N LYS A 175 23.99 4.15 -11.32
CA LYS A 175 25.38 4.32 -10.84
C LYS A 175 26.04 3.00 -10.44
N LYS A 176 25.33 1.87 -10.57
CA LYS A 176 25.80 0.54 -10.18
C LYS A 176 26.26 0.49 -8.72
N MET A 177 25.55 1.19 -7.84
CA MET A 177 25.73 1.09 -6.39
C MET A 177 25.42 -0.33 -5.92
N SER A 178 25.94 -0.69 -4.75
CA SER A 178 25.53 -1.97 -4.14
C SER A 178 24.03 -2.02 -3.89
N LYS A 179 23.44 -3.23 -3.83
CA LYS A 179 22.01 -3.39 -3.51
C LYS A 179 21.66 -2.71 -2.19
N ASN A 180 22.51 -2.89 -1.17
CA ASN A 180 22.31 -2.27 0.14
C ASN A 180 22.36 -0.73 0.08
N ASP A 181 23.34 -0.14 -0.62
CA ASP A 181 23.44 1.32 -0.73
C ASP A 181 22.26 1.90 -1.53
N THR A 182 21.84 1.21 -2.59
CA THR A 182 20.65 1.61 -3.38
C THR A 182 19.40 1.60 -2.50
N LYS A 183 19.19 0.54 -1.70
CA LYS A 183 18.07 0.44 -0.76
C LYS A 183 18.10 1.59 0.26
N GLN A 184 19.25 1.83 0.90
CA GLN A 184 19.41 2.89 1.90
C GLN A 184 19.14 4.28 1.30
N LEU A 185 19.67 4.53 0.11
CA LEU A 185 19.45 5.79 -0.61
C LEU A 185 17.96 5.98 -0.94
N SER A 186 17.29 4.93 -1.41
CA SER A 186 15.87 4.96 -1.75
C SER A 186 14.99 5.19 -0.54
N LEU A 187 15.27 4.48 0.55
CA LEU A 187 14.54 4.62 1.81
C LEU A 187 14.76 6.01 2.41
N GLY A 188 15.99 6.51 2.40
CA GLY A 188 16.29 7.88 2.80
C GLY A 188 15.53 8.93 2.00
N GLY A 189 15.44 8.74 0.67
CA GLY A 189 14.64 9.60 -0.20
C GLY A 189 13.14 9.51 0.10
N MET A 190 12.62 8.33 0.36
CA MET A 190 11.21 8.13 0.70
C MET A 190 10.83 8.75 2.05
N LEU A 191 11.72 8.73 3.03
CA LEU A 191 11.47 9.19 4.39
C LEU A 191 11.95 10.63 4.67
N HIS A 192 12.58 11.32 3.68
CA HIS A 192 13.26 12.60 3.90
C HIS A 192 12.36 13.71 4.49
N ASP A 193 11.09 13.68 4.16
CA ASP A 193 10.11 14.71 4.53
C ASP A 193 9.20 14.30 5.71
N VAL A 194 9.38 13.11 6.26
CA VAL A 194 8.47 12.57 7.29
C VAL A 194 8.35 13.44 8.53
N GLY A 195 9.41 14.18 8.87
CA GLY A 195 9.40 15.13 9.98
C GLY A 195 8.47 16.33 9.79
N LYS A 196 8.04 16.62 8.55
CA LYS A 196 7.10 17.72 8.26
C LYS A 196 5.72 17.52 8.90
N SER A 197 5.31 16.29 9.14
CA SER A 197 4.06 15.96 9.84
C SER A 197 4.03 16.42 11.31
N LYS A 198 5.17 16.86 11.86
CA LYS A 198 5.33 17.34 13.26
C LYS A 198 5.57 18.84 13.37
N ILE A 199 5.59 19.54 12.27
CA ILE A 199 5.83 20.99 12.21
C ILE A 199 4.53 21.66 11.83
N ASP A 200 4.00 22.54 12.71
CA ASP A 200 2.83 23.38 12.47
C ASP A 200 3.11 24.45 11.41
#